data_c4aff636be8919878450680fd4408b87
#
_entry.id   c4aff636be8919878450680fd4408b87
#
_cell.length_a   1.000
_cell.length_b   1.000
_cell.length_c   1.000
_cell.angle_alpha   90.00
_cell.angle_beta   90.00
_cell.angle_gamma   90.00
#
_symmetry.space_group_name_H-M   'P 1'
#
loop_
_entity.id
_entity.type
_entity.pdbx_description
1 polymer ?
#
loop_
_entity_poly.entity_id
_entity_poly.type
_entity_poly.pdbx_seq_one_letter_code
_entity_poly.pdbx_strand_id
1 'polypeptide(L)'
;MSAMRYPGGNFAAGFHWRDGVGPRGDRPAVRELAWQSVEPNTFGTDEFVALCRKMGWMPMLTVNLGTGTPEEARDWVEYCNCPVGTREADRRAANGRSEPHAVKLWCLGNEMDGPWQLGHVPAEHYAIRAQQAAKMMKDCDRTIETVVCGSCTTSLPTWMEWDRQVLEHVGDAADYISLHRYAGNREDDTPDFLAVTAAIDRQIEEVDAACRYVQARRKSARRALLCFDEWNVWYKATGGDGQGKRAPHLIEEVYNLEDALVVAGFLNSFIRHADVVKIANIAQIVNVIAPLLTRGDGLLVQSIFHPFEMMAKRRDGVSLRVAVDGPSYTGRTNGRVPFVDASVILGEGVLHVFLTNRSERAAAPVSIEPADASIAGLESAEILTGPGPKAANSFEHPDVVAARKFDEVSVRAGRARLKLPPLSMAALSLRVG
;
A
#
# COMPACT_ATOMS: atom_id res chain seq x y z
N MET A 1 1.74 -8.41 -6.79
CA MET A 1 1.56 -8.07 -5.36
C MET A 1 2.11 -9.20 -4.51
N SER A 2 2.58 -8.91 -3.29
CA SER A 2 3.16 -9.91 -2.36
C SER A 2 2.37 -10.04 -1.06
N ALA A 3 1.58 -9.06 -0.68
CA ALA A 3 0.73 -9.06 0.50
C ALA A 3 -0.64 -8.43 0.21
N MET A 4 -1.66 -8.83 0.96
CA MET A 4 -3.02 -8.33 0.89
C MET A 4 -3.58 -8.10 2.28
N ARG A 5 -4.19 -6.94 2.51
CA ARG A 5 -4.81 -6.55 3.77
C ARG A 5 -6.34 -6.73 3.71
N TYR A 6 -6.93 -7.28 4.79
CA TYR A 6 -8.36 -7.57 4.96
C TYR A 6 -8.78 -7.33 6.42
N PRO A 7 -10.02 -6.94 6.74
CA PRO A 7 -11.14 -6.70 5.82
C PRO A 7 -11.08 -5.35 5.12
N GLY A 8 -10.12 -4.50 5.42
CA GLY A 8 -9.89 -3.22 4.76
C GLY A 8 -9.62 -2.10 5.75
N GLY A 9 -9.97 -0.87 5.35
CA GLY A 9 -9.78 0.37 6.07
C GLY A 9 -10.87 0.63 7.12
N ASN A 10 -11.65 1.71 6.93
CA ASN A 10 -12.70 2.14 7.88
C ASN A 10 -13.72 1.05 8.21
N PHE A 11 -13.97 0.15 7.28
CA PHE A 11 -14.82 -1.03 7.46
C PHE A 11 -14.39 -1.90 8.65
N ALA A 12 -13.08 -2.03 8.91
CA ALA A 12 -12.55 -2.92 9.94
C ALA A 12 -13.08 -2.60 11.36
N ALA A 13 -13.37 -1.34 11.66
CA ALA A 13 -13.80 -0.91 12.99
C ALA A 13 -15.26 -1.30 13.34
N GLY A 14 -16.04 -1.73 12.36
CA GLY A 14 -17.39 -2.27 12.55
C GLY A 14 -17.52 -3.76 12.22
N PHE A 15 -16.44 -4.39 11.74
CA PHE A 15 -16.45 -5.77 11.29
C PHE A 15 -16.15 -6.75 12.44
N HIS A 16 -17.08 -7.69 12.67
CA HIS A 16 -16.90 -8.80 13.61
C HIS A 16 -16.54 -10.07 12.81
N TRP A 17 -15.33 -10.55 12.94
CA TRP A 17 -14.79 -11.64 12.12
C TRP A 17 -15.62 -12.93 12.14
N ARG A 18 -16.32 -13.19 13.27
CA ARG A 18 -17.20 -14.36 13.41
C ARG A 18 -18.39 -14.35 12.45
N ASP A 19 -18.86 -13.17 12.06
CA ASP A 19 -19.93 -13.04 11.09
C ASP A 19 -19.50 -13.46 9.67
N GLY A 20 -18.18 -13.43 9.40
CA GLY A 20 -17.58 -13.79 8.11
C GLY A 20 -17.05 -15.23 8.02
N VAL A 21 -17.37 -16.13 8.96
CA VAL A 21 -16.93 -17.53 8.93
C VAL A 21 -18.10 -18.51 9.01
N GLY A 22 -17.87 -19.77 8.63
CA GLY A 22 -18.91 -20.80 8.55
C GLY A 22 -19.65 -20.80 7.22
N PRO A 23 -20.76 -21.58 7.08
CA PRO A 23 -21.53 -21.66 5.85
C PRO A 23 -22.07 -20.28 5.42
N ARG A 24 -21.88 -19.92 4.16
CA ARG A 24 -22.25 -18.58 3.65
C ARG A 24 -23.75 -18.25 3.83
N GLY A 25 -24.62 -19.27 3.74
CA GLY A 25 -26.06 -19.09 3.90
C GLY A 25 -26.52 -18.76 5.33
N ASP A 26 -25.68 -19.06 6.31
CA ASP A 26 -25.96 -18.86 7.73
C ASP A 26 -25.34 -17.55 8.27
N ARG A 27 -24.52 -16.86 7.46
CA ARG A 27 -23.85 -15.62 7.87
C ARG A 27 -24.85 -14.46 7.91
N PRO A 28 -24.83 -13.62 8.95
CA PRO A 28 -25.75 -12.50 9.04
C PRO A 28 -25.41 -11.41 8.00
N ALA A 29 -26.46 -10.77 7.48
CA ALA A 29 -26.29 -9.49 6.80
C ALA A 29 -26.37 -8.39 7.86
N VAL A 30 -25.35 -7.52 7.88
CA VAL A 30 -25.22 -6.44 8.87
C VAL A 30 -25.25 -5.07 8.21
N ARG A 31 -25.66 -4.04 8.96
CA ARG A 31 -25.53 -2.67 8.51
C ARG A 31 -24.09 -2.22 8.70
N GLU A 32 -23.45 -1.91 7.62
CA GLU A 32 -22.10 -1.39 7.61
C GLU A 32 -22.16 0.15 7.80
N LEU A 33 -21.46 0.66 8.82
CA LEU A 33 -21.63 2.04 9.27
C LEU A 33 -20.63 3.02 8.64
N ALA A 34 -19.48 2.55 8.19
CA ALA A 34 -18.47 3.43 7.59
C ALA A 34 -18.91 3.94 6.21
N TRP A 35 -19.49 3.06 5.39
CA TRP A 35 -19.93 3.36 4.03
C TRP A 35 -21.45 3.32 3.85
N GLN A 36 -22.21 3.15 4.95
CA GLN A 36 -23.68 3.15 4.97
C GLN A 36 -24.32 2.04 4.13
N SER A 37 -23.59 0.94 3.86
CA SER A 37 -24.03 -0.17 3.03
C SER A 37 -24.66 -1.32 3.85
N VAL A 38 -25.03 -2.40 3.17
CA VAL A 38 -25.37 -3.69 3.78
C VAL A 38 -24.29 -4.69 3.43
N GLU A 39 -23.59 -5.18 4.45
CA GLU A 39 -22.58 -6.24 4.32
C GLU A 39 -23.22 -7.61 4.49
N PRO A 40 -23.25 -8.47 3.46
CA PRO A 40 -23.81 -9.79 3.54
C PRO A 40 -22.88 -10.86 4.12
N ASN A 41 -21.64 -10.51 4.44
CA ASN A 41 -20.59 -11.41 4.96
C ASN A 41 -20.32 -12.65 4.08
N THR A 42 -20.58 -12.56 2.77
CA THR A 42 -20.38 -13.68 1.84
C THR A 42 -18.93 -13.96 1.49
N PHE A 43 -18.03 -13.04 1.85
CA PHE A 43 -16.58 -13.17 1.75
C PHE A 43 -15.97 -12.89 3.12
N GLY A 44 -15.24 -13.83 3.69
CA GLY A 44 -14.69 -13.73 5.03
C GLY A 44 -13.28 -14.30 5.14
N THR A 45 -12.89 -14.65 6.35
CA THR A 45 -11.52 -15.10 6.67
C THR A 45 -11.06 -16.27 5.81
N ASP A 46 -11.88 -17.31 5.69
CA ASP A 46 -11.51 -18.53 4.97
C ASP A 46 -11.37 -18.28 3.47
N GLU A 47 -12.30 -17.52 2.87
CA GLU A 47 -12.23 -17.12 1.48
C GLU A 47 -11.04 -16.22 1.19
N PHE A 48 -10.76 -15.26 2.09
CA PHE A 48 -9.62 -14.36 1.96
C PHE A 48 -8.29 -15.12 1.98
N VAL A 49 -8.09 -15.99 2.96
CA VAL A 49 -6.85 -16.78 3.06
C VAL A 49 -6.71 -17.77 1.89
N ALA A 50 -7.82 -18.35 1.43
CA ALA A 50 -7.82 -19.21 0.23
C ALA A 50 -7.41 -18.42 -1.01
N LEU A 51 -7.92 -17.19 -1.19
CA LEU A 51 -7.50 -16.29 -2.26
C LEU A 51 -6.01 -15.96 -2.18
N CYS A 52 -5.52 -15.59 -0.99
CA CYS A 52 -4.11 -15.30 -0.79
C CYS A 52 -3.21 -16.47 -1.16
N ARG A 53 -3.56 -17.69 -0.75
CA ARG A 53 -2.82 -18.90 -1.15
C ARG A 53 -2.82 -19.14 -2.65
N LYS A 54 -3.97 -19.00 -3.30
CA LYS A 54 -4.10 -19.15 -4.75
C LYS A 54 -3.22 -18.16 -5.51
N MET A 55 -3.10 -16.94 -5.00
CA MET A 55 -2.35 -15.87 -5.64
C MET A 55 -0.89 -15.78 -5.19
N GLY A 56 -0.46 -16.59 -4.22
CA GLY A 56 0.88 -16.48 -3.62
C GLY A 56 1.07 -15.19 -2.81
N TRP A 57 0.01 -14.64 -2.22
CA TRP A 57 0.05 -13.45 -1.37
C TRP A 57 0.12 -13.79 0.11
N MET A 58 0.83 -12.98 0.88
CA MET A 58 0.84 -13.04 2.34
C MET A 58 -0.45 -12.37 2.87
N PRO A 59 -1.28 -13.09 3.64
CA PRO A 59 -2.46 -12.50 4.26
C PRO A 59 -2.05 -11.56 5.40
N MET A 60 -2.70 -10.40 5.47
CA MET A 60 -2.59 -9.42 6.53
C MET A 60 -4.00 -9.09 7.04
N LEU A 61 -4.25 -9.33 8.32
CA LEU A 61 -5.58 -9.15 8.91
C LEU A 61 -5.62 -7.93 9.82
N THR A 62 -6.71 -7.15 9.72
CA THR A 62 -6.95 -5.98 10.57
C THR A 62 -8.01 -6.29 11.60
N VAL A 63 -7.64 -6.37 12.88
CA VAL A 63 -8.58 -6.61 13.98
C VAL A 63 -9.43 -5.37 14.27
N ASN A 64 -10.65 -5.59 14.72
CA ASN A 64 -11.56 -4.53 15.12
C ASN A 64 -11.19 -4.00 16.52
N LEU A 65 -10.52 -2.85 16.59
CA LEU A 65 -10.30 -2.13 17.87
C LEU A 65 -11.17 -0.87 17.99
N GLY A 66 -12.13 -0.70 17.09
CA GLY A 66 -13.17 0.34 17.20
C GLY A 66 -14.30 -0.10 18.11
N THR A 67 -15.09 -1.10 17.66
CA THR A 67 -16.25 -1.64 18.40
C THR A 67 -16.00 -3.03 18.99
N GLY A 68 -14.93 -3.72 18.55
CA GLY A 68 -14.51 -5.02 19.08
C GLY A 68 -13.64 -4.91 20.33
N THR A 69 -13.20 -6.07 20.83
CA THR A 69 -12.41 -6.17 22.05
C THR A 69 -11.04 -6.83 21.81
N PRO A 70 -10.07 -6.66 22.73
CA PRO A 70 -8.82 -7.41 22.71
C PRO A 70 -9.00 -8.94 22.71
N GLU A 71 -10.03 -9.43 23.38
CA GLU A 71 -10.39 -10.87 23.39
C GLU A 71 -10.84 -11.33 22.01
N GLU A 72 -11.66 -10.53 21.32
CA GLU A 72 -12.11 -10.86 19.96
C GLU A 72 -10.91 -10.90 18.98
N ALA A 73 -9.95 -10.02 19.13
CA ALA A 73 -8.71 -10.02 18.36
C ALA A 73 -7.88 -11.28 18.61
N ARG A 74 -7.68 -11.67 19.89
CA ARG A 74 -7.03 -12.91 20.28
C ARG A 74 -7.75 -14.14 19.73
N ASP A 75 -9.08 -14.18 19.83
CA ASP A 75 -9.92 -15.27 19.33
C ASP A 75 -9.76 -15.45 17.82
N TRP A 76 -9.56 -14.35 17.07
CA TRP A 76 -9.30 -14.45 15.63
C TRP A 76 -7.90 -15.04 15.34
N VAL A 77 -6.89 -14.71 16.14
CA VAL A 77 -5.57 -15.39 16.05
C VAL A 77 -5.71 -16.87 16.39
N GLU A 78 -6.47 -17.24 17.43
CA GLU A 78 -6.73 -18.64 17.78
C GLU A 78 -7.41 -19.38 16.61
N TYR A 79 -8.44 -18.79 16.01
CA TYR A 79 -9.10 -19.34 14.82
C TYR A 79 -8.12 -19.56 13.66
N CYS A 80 -7.25 -18.58 13.39
CA CYS A 80 -6.34 -18.65 12.26
C CYS A 80 -5.12 -19.54 12.50
N ASN A 81 -4.54 -19.53 13.70
CA ASN A 81 -3.17 -20.00 13.89
C ASN A 81 -3.01 -21.16 14.86
N CYS A 82 -3.99 -21.40 15.75
CA CYS A 82 -3.83 -22.47 16.72
C CYS A 82 -4.21 -23.85 16.15
N PRO A 83 -3.57 -24.93 16.63
CA PRO A 83 -4.00 -26.29 16.32
C PRO A 83 -5.37 -26.58 16.93
N VAL A 84 -6.07 -27.58 16.38
CA VAL A 84 -7.34 -28.06 16.92
C VAL A 84 -7.21 -28.52 18.41
N GLY A 85 -8.32 -28.44 19.13
CA GLY A 85 -8.37 -28.72 20.56
C GLY A 85 -8.69 -27.52 21.44
N THR A 86 -8.96 -26.36 20.80
CA THR A 86 -9.44 -25.14 21.45
C THR A 86 -10.64 -24.57 20.71
N ARG A 87 -11.44 -23.74 21.38
CA ARG A 87 -12.76 -23.31 20.91
C ARG A 87 -12.76 -22.76 19.48
N GLU A 88 -11.91 -21.84 19.18
CA GLU A 88 -11.93 -21.17 17.86
C GLU A 88 -11.19 -21.99 16.79
N ALA A 89 -10.15 -22.73 17.16
CA ALA A 89 -9.49 -23.68 16.27
C ALA A 89 -10.43 -24.84 15.88
N ASP A 90 -11.25 -25.34 16.83
CA ASP A 90 -12.26 -26.37 16.56
C ASP A 90 -13.39 -25.82 15.69
N ARG A 91 -13.76 -24.53 15.85
CA ARG A 91 -14.68 -23.82 14.94
C ARG A 91 -14.13 -23.79 13.50
N ARG A 92 -12.83 -23.49 13.32
CA ARG A 92 -12.18 -23.56 11.99
C ARG A 92 -12.27 -24.97 11.41
N ALA A 93 -12.00 -26.00 12.23
CA ALA A 93 -12.08 -27.39 11.81
C ALA A 93 -13.52 -27.77 11.38
N ALA A 94 -14.53 -27.35 12.16
CA ALA A 94 -15.94 -27.53 11.81
C ALA A 94 -16.33 -26.81 10.51
N ASN A 95 -15.68 -25.70 10.18
CA ASN A 95 -15.82 -24.98 8.90
C ASN A 95 -15.02 -25.64 7.75
N GLY A 96 -14.49 -26.85 7.96
CA GLY A 96 -13.86 -27.65 6.91
C GLY A 96 -12.33 -27.54 6.83
N ARG A 97 -11.67 -26.90 7.83
CA ARG A 97 -10.22 -26.76 7.84
C ARG A 97 -9.59 -27.05 9.23
N SER A 98 -9.04 -28.25 9.37
CA SER A 98 -8.31 -28.64 10.59
C SER A 98 -6.96 -27.91 10.74
N GLU A 99 -6.23 -27.73 9.62
CA GLU A 99 -4.92 -27.10 9.61
C GLU A 99 -5.00 -25.58 9.82
N PRO A 100 -4.07 -24.98 10.57
CA PRO A 100 -3.97 -23.55 10.75
C PRO A 100 -3.82 -22.76 9.42
N HIS A 101 -4.34 -21.55 9.38
CA HIS A 101 -4.12 -20.59 8.30
C HIS A 101 -2.70 -20.02 8.33
N ALA A 102 -2.08 -19.94 9.50
CA ALA A 102 -0.73 -19.44 9.75
C ALA A 102 -0.56 -17.97 9.28
N VAL A 103 -1.50 -17.11 9.65
CA VAL A 103 -1.46 -15.69 9.34
C VAL A 103 -0.44 -14.99 10.22
N LYS A 104 0.55 -14.32 9.63
CA LYS A 104 1.62 -13.66 10.38
C LYS A 104 1.38 -12.19 10.67
N LEU A 105 0.78 -11.45 9.72
CA LEU A 105 0.64 -9.99 9.82
C LEU A 105 -0.74 -9.60 10.35
N TRP A 106 -0.76 -8.74 11.38
CA TRP A 106 -1.97 -8.31 12.06
C TRP A 106 -1.95 -6.82 12.36
N CYS A 107 -2.90 -6.06 11.78
CA CYS A 107 -3.10 -4.65 12.12
C CYS A 107 -4.01 -4.52 13.35
N LEU A 108 -3.60 -3.68 14.28
CA LEU A 108 -4.33 -3.40 15.51
C LEU A 108 -5.30 -2.21 15.31
N GLY A 109 -6.32 -2.41 14.48
CA GLY A 109 -7.28 -1.39 14.07
C GLY A 109 -6.89 -0.67 12.77
N ASN A 110 -7.65 0.38 12.45
CA ASN A 110 -7.47 1.22 11.27
C ASN A 110 -7.78 2.68 11.61
N GLU A 111 -6.90 3.64 11.24
CA GLU A 111 -7.10 5.10 11.35
C GLU A 111 -7.70 5.58 12.68
N MET A 112 -7.28 4.97 13.79
CA MET A 112 -7.88 5.24 15.09
C MET A 112 -7.66 6.68 15.61
N ASP A 113 -6.77 7.45 14.96
CA ASP A 113 -6.56 8.90 15.17
C ASP A 113 -7.55 9.76 14.37
N GLY A 114 -8.22 9.21 13.34
CA GLY A 114 -9.16 9.93 12.49
C GLY A 114 -10.52 10.16 13.16
N PRO A 115 -11.04 11.39 13.22
CA PRO A 115 -12.33 11.67 13.86
C PRO A 115 -13.53 11.07 13.11
N TRP A 116 -13.34 10.62 11.87
CA TRP A 116 -14.34 9.90 11.06
C TRP A 116 -14.42 8.42 11.40
N GLN A 117 -13.37 7.87 12.07
CA GLN A 117 -13.27 6.44 12.32
C GLN A 117 -14.23 5.99 13.41
N LEU A 118 -14.99 4.93 13.17
CA LEU A 118 -15.83 4.30 14.19
C LEU A 118 -14.96 3.84 15.37
N GLY A 119 -15.33 4.25 16.58
CA GLY A 119 -14.58 3.94 17.78
C GLY A 119 -13.32 4.80 17.98
N HIS A 120 -13.18 5.92 17.24
CA HIS A 120 -12.15 6.92 17.47
C HIS A 120 -12.03 7.31 18.96
N VAL A 121 -10.81 7.35 19.47
CA VAL A 121 -10.49 7.72 20.86
C VAL A 121 -9.15 8.44 20.89
N PRO A 122 -8.82 9.19 21.97
CA PRO A 122 -7.49 9.74 22.15
C PRO A 122 -6.37 8.70 22.10
N ALA A 123 -5.15 9.10 21.73
CA ALA A 123 -3.99 8.23 21.53
C ALA A 123 -3.71 7.31 22.73
N GLU A 124 -3.81 7.82 23.96
CA GLU A 124 -3.62 7.03 25.17
C GLU A 124 -4.62 5.85 25.27
N HIS A 125 -5.88 6.11 25.01
CA HIS A 125 -6.92 5.07 25.09
C HIS A 125 -6.76 4.02 23.98
N TYR A 126 -6.41 4.45 22.78
CA TYR A 126 -6.09 3.52 21.69
C TYR A 126 -4.86 2.68 22.06
N ALA A 127 -3.80 3.30 22.55
CA ALA A 127 -2.55 2.62 22.89
C ALA A 127 -2.74 1.55 23.95
N ILE A 128 -3.59 1.79 24.95
CA ILE A 128 -3.97 0.80 25.98
C ILE A 128 -4.67 -0.40 25.31
N ARG A 129 -5.67 -0.16 24.47
CA ARG A 129 -6.38 -1.25 23.74
C ARG A 129 -5.43 -2.03 22.85
N ALA A 130 -4.60 -1.35 22.08
CA ALA A 130 -3.63 -1.96 21.17
C ALA A 130 -2.60 -2.80 21.92
N GLN A 131 -2.08 -2.32 23.06
CA GLN A 131 -1.16 -3.08 23.90
C GLN A 131 -1.81 -4.36 24.46
N GLN A 132 -3.03 -4.26 24.97
CA GLN A 132 -3.76 -5.43 25.50
C GLN A 132 -4.02 -6.44 24.38
N ALA A 133 -4.50 -6.00 23.22
CA ALA A 133 -4.72 -6.85 22.06
C ALA A 133 -3.43 -7.53 21.61
N ALA A 134 -2.36 -6.75 21.39
CA ALA A 134 -1.05 -7.27 20.96
C ALA A 134 -0.52 -8.33 21.94
N LYS A 135 -0.63 -8.06 23.25
CA LYS A 135 -0.19 -9.03 24.26
C LYS A 135 -0.99 -10.33 24.18
N MET A 136 -2.32 -10.26 24.18
CA MET A 136 -3.17 -11.45 24.14
C MET A 136 -2.98 -12.23 22.82
N MET A 137 -2.87 -11.55 21.70
CA MET A 137 -2.63 -12.14 20.38
C MET A 137 -1.26 -12.84 20.33
N LYS A 138 -0.19 -12.19 20.84
CA LYS A 138 1.18 -12.77 20.88
C LYS A 138 1.33 -13.87 21.94
N ASP A 139 0.55 -13.86 23.00
CA ASP A 139 0.49 -14.98 23.96
C ASP A 139 -0.21 -16.21 23.33
N CYS A 140 -1.13 -15.98 22.38
CA CYS A 140 -1.76 -17.04 21.59
C CYS A 140 -0.81 -17.62 20.53
N ASP A 141 -0.12 -16.73 19.79
CA ASP A 141 0.91 -17.11 18.80
C ASP A 141 2.05 -16.09 18.78
N ARG A 142 3.21 -16.48 19.32
CA ARG A 142 4.40 -15.62 19.41
C ARG A 142 5.09 -15.32 18.09
N THR A 143 4.68 -15.98 17.00
CA THR A 143 5.29 -15.81 15.68
C THR A 143 4.64 -14.70 14.86
N ILE A 144 3.54 -14.13 15.34
CA ILE A 144 2.85 -13.05 14.65
C ILE A 144 3.59 -11.71 14.79
N GLU A 145 3.40 -10.89 13.79
CA GLU A 145 3.89 -9.50 13.73
C GLU A 145 2.70 -8.55 13.75
N THR A 146 2.82 -7.48 14.51
CA THR A 146 1.71 -6.53 14.75
C THR A 146 2.04 -5.16 14.19
N VAL A 147 1.02 -4.53 13.60
CA VAL A 147 1.05 -3.17 13.08
C VAL A 147 0.13 -2.31 13.94
N VAL A 148 0.67 -1.32 14.66
CA VAL A 148 -0.15 -0.33 15.39
C VAL A 148 -0.61 0.78 14.45
N CYS A 149 -1.78 1.37 14.68
CA CYS A 149 -2.20 2.57 13.96
C CYS A 149 -1.28 3.74 14.30
N GLY A 150 -0.62 4.28 13.30
CA GLY A 150 0.03 5.57 13.35
C GLY A 150 -0.91 6.68 12.88
N SER A 151 -0.36 7.88 12.70
CA SER A 151 -1.09 9.02 12.15
C SER A 151 -1.51 8.76 10.71
N CYS A 152 -2.82 8.73 10.44
CA CYS A 152 -3.35 8.40 9.14
C CYS A 152 -3.21 9.54 8.10
N THR A 153 -3.04 10.78 8.54
CA THR A 153 -2.80 11.93 7.67
C THR A 153 -1.99 13.01 8.36
N THR A 154 -1.15 13.71 7.59
CA THR A 154 -0.35 14.84 8.07
C THR A 154 -1.18 16.09 8.41
N SER A 155 -2.47 16.10 8.08
CA SER A 155 -3.35 17.26 8.31
C SER A 155 -4.03 17.27 9.68
N LEU A 156 -3.97 16.18 10.44
CA LEU A 156 -4.55 16.13 11.79
C LEU A 156 -3.68 16.87 12.80
N PRO A 157 -4.28 17.56 13.78
CA PRO A 157 -3.53 18.22 14.85
C PRO A 157 -2.68 17.28 15.70
N THR A 158 -3.00 15.98 15.66
CA THR A 158 -2.31 14.91 16.38
C THR A 158 -1.09 14.36 15.65
N TRP A 159 -0.79 14.86 14.43
CA TRP A 159 0.35 14.42 13.62
C TRP A 159 1.64 14.34 14.45
N MET A 160 2.39 13.26 14.33
CA MET A 160 3.62 12.91 15.05
C MET A 160 3.44 12.66 16.56
N GLU A 161 2.58 13.41 17.24
CA GLU A 161 2.34 13.23 18.67
C GLU A 161 1.56 11.95 18.96
N TRP A 162 0.60 11.60 18.07
CA TRP A 162 -0.08 10.30 18.11
C TRP A 162 0.94 9.15 17.99
N ASP A 163 1.82 9.21 16.99
CA ASP A 163 2.82 8.17 16.74
C ASP A 163 3.73 7.97 17.95
N ARG A 164 4.21 9.07 18.51
CA ARG A 164 5.05 9.05 19.72
C ARG A 164 4.36 8.38 20.89
N GLN A 165 3.12 8.79 21.22
CA GLN A 165 2.37 8.28 22.37
C GLN A 165 2.07 6.79 22.20
N VAL A 166 1.59 6.38 21.02
CA VAL A 166 1.27 4.97 20.72
C VAL A 166 2.51 4.10 20.85
N LEU A 167 3.63 4.50 20.23
CA LEU A 167 4.87 3.71 20.26
C LEU A 167 5.49 3.65 21.66
N GLU A 168 5.45 4.74 22.44
CA GLU A 168 5.95 4.74 23.81
C GLU A 168 5.17 3.77 24.70
N HIS A 169 3.85 3.69 24.51
CA HIS A 169 2.98 2.84 25.32
C HIS A 169 3.03 1.37 24.91
N VAL A 170 2.83 1.07 23.61
CA VAL A 170 2.80 -0.30 23.10
C VAL A 170 4.19 -0.94 23.12
N GLY A 171 5.23 -0.16 22.88
CA GLY A 171 6.62 -0.60 23.00
C GLY A 171 6.98 -1.71 22.03
N ASP A 172 7.73 -2.70 22.54
CA ASP A 172 8.28 -3.79 21.73
C ASP A 172 7.21 -4.77 21.20
N ALA A 173 5.94 -4.61 21.59
CA ALA A 173 4.84 -5.34 21.00
C ALA A 173 4.43 -4.79 19.61
N ALA A 174 4.83 -3.58 19.25
CA ALA A 174 4.66 -3.02 17.91
C ALA A 174 5.86 -3.41 17.02
N ASP A 175 5.64 -4.27 16.02
CA ASP A 175 6.65 -4.59 15.02
C ASP A 175 6.70 -3.52 13.93
N TYR A 176 5.52 -2.96 13.59
CA TYR A 176 5.34 -1.89 12.62
C TYR A 176 4.39 -0.81 13.13
N ILE A 177 4.53 0.39 12.54
CA ILE A 177 3.55 1.46 12.65
C ILE A 177 2.95 1.75 11.28
N SER A 178 1.62 1.89 11.24
CA SER A 178 0.85 2.20 10.05
C SER A 178 0.95 3.68 9.70
N LEU A 179 1.01 4.00 8.40
CA LEU A 179 0.80 5.35 7.89
C LEU A 179 0.03 5.28 6.57
N HIS A 180 -0.80 6.31 6.33
CA HIS A 180 -1.67 6.38 5.16
C HIS A 180 -1.41 7.66 4.38
N ARG A 181 -1.68 7.63 3.06
CA ARG A 181 -1.69 8.81 2.23
C ARG A 181 -2.55 8.64 0.99
N TYR A 182 -3.45 9.58 0.79
CA TYR A 182 -4.12 9.78 -0.48
C TYR A 182 -3.60 11.05 -1.16
N ALA A 183 -3.33 10.96 -2.47
CA ALA A 183 -2.93 12.08 -3.30
C ALA A 183 -4.08 12.47 -4.23
N GLY A 184 -4.16 13.75 -4.61
CA GLY A 184 -5.20 14.22 -5.51
C GLY A 184 -4.85 15.52 -6.20
N ASN A 185 -5.39 15.73 -7.42
CA ASN A 185 -5.20 16.91 -8.23
C ASN A 185 -6.52 17.71 -8.36
N ARG A 186 -7.01 18.25 -7.23
CA ARG A 186 -8.28 18.99 -7.17
C ARG A 186 -8.18 20.36 -7.84
N GLU A 187 -6.96 20.92 -7.91
CA GLU A 187 -6.67 22.25 -8.48
C GLU A 187 -6.27 22.19 -9.96
N ASP A 188 -6.27 21.00 -10.56
CA ASP A 188 -5.85 20.75 -11.94
C ASP A 188 -4.42 21.25 -12.25
N ASP A 189 -3.52 21.13 -11.26
CA ASP A 189 -2.10 21.51 -11.33
C ASP A 189 -1.25 20.24 -11.47
N THR A 190 -1.10 19.75 -12.70
CA THR A 190 -0.31 18.52 -12.98
C THR A 190 1.13 18.60 -12.47
N PRO A 191 1.90 19.70 -12.63
CA PRO A 191 3.24 19.81 -12.06
C PRO A 191 3.28 19.67 -10.53
N ASP A 192 2.40 20.35 -9.80
CA ASP A 192 2.34 20.21 -8.34
C ASP A 192 1.91 18.81 -7.91
N PHE A 193 0.96 18.21 -8.61
CA PHE A 193 0.50 16.85 -8.35
C PHE A 193 1.61 15.82 -8.55
N LEU A 194 2.41 15.93 -9.61
CA LEU A 194 3.56 15.06 -9.85
C LEU A 194 4.73 15.31 -8.86
N ALA A 195 4.74 16.46 -8.17
CA ALA A 195 5.72 16.74 -7.12
C ALA A 195 5.39 16.11 -5.75
N VAL A 196 4.25 15.44 -5.61
CA VAL A 196 3.79 14.85 -4.34
C VAL A 196 4.77 13.86 -3.72
N THR A 197 5.70 13.31 -4.51
CA THR A 197 6.77 12.41 -4.01
C THR A 197 7.63 13.06 -2.94
N ALA A 198 7.89 14.38 -3.00
CA ALA A 198 8.61 15.09 -1.95
C ALA A 198 7.87 15.07 -0.62
N ALA A 199 6.54 15.11 -0.64
CA ALA A 199 5.71 15.01 0.56
C ALA A 199 5.61 13.56 1.07
N ILE A 200 5.66 12.57 0.17
CA ILE A 200 5.69 11.14 0.54
C ILE A 200 7.01 10.81 1.23
N ASP A 201 8.14 11.17 0.62
CA ASP A 201 9.47 10.95 1.19
C ASP A 201 9.59 11.61 2.58
N ARG A 202 9.13 12.87 2.71
CA ARG A 202 9.12 13.58 4.00
C ARG A 202 8.27 12.87 5.06
N GLN A 203 7.06 12.41 4.72
CA GLN A 203 6.19 11.68 5.65
C GLN A 203 6.87 10.39 6.16
N ILE A 204 7.54 9.64 5.28
CA ILE A 204 8.29 8.44 5.65
C ILE A 204 9.43 8.82 6.62
N GLU A 205 10.20 9.85 6.31
CA GLU A 205 11.32 10.32 7.15
C GLU A 205 10.86 10.83 8.50
N GLU A 206 9.76 11.57 8.56
CA GLU A 206 9.18 12.10 9.80
C GLU A 206 8.70 10.97 10.73
N VAL A 207 7.94 9.99 10.20
CA VAL A 207 7.45 8.87 11.02
C VAL A 207 8.61 7.95 11.45
N ASP A 208 9.61 7.70 10.58
CA ASP A 208 10.81 6.95 11.00
C ASP A 208 11.60 7.71 12.09
N ALA A 209 11.65 9.04 12.05
CA ALA A 209 12.26 9.84 13.11
C ALA A 209 11.54 9.66 14.45
N ALA A 210 10.20 9.58 14.47
CA ALA A 210 9.43 9.27 15.67
C ALA A 210 9.76 7.86 16.20
N CYS A 211 9.84 6.86 15.30
CA CYS A 211 10.22 5.49 15.66
C CYS A 211 11.61 5.45 16.30
N ARG A 212 12.60 6.13 15.72
CA ARG A 212 13.97 6.24 16.27
C ARG A 212 14.01 6.96 17.61
N TYR A 213 13.26 8.05 17.74
CA TYR A 213 13.15 8.79 19.00
C TYR A 213 12.64 7.90 20.13
N VAL A 214 11.53 7.18 19.88
CA VAL A 214 10.93 6.31 20.89
C VAL A 214 11.84 5.12 21.21
N GLN A 215 12.49 4.50 20.21
CA GLN A 215 13.48 3.46 20.42
C GLN A 215 14.59 3.92 21.37
N ALA A 216 15.19 5.10 21.10
CA ALA A 216 16.26 5.65 21.92
C ALA A 216 15.79 5.96 23.35
N ARG A 217 14.61 6.58 23.50
CA ARG A 217 14.02 6.92 24.80
C ARG A 217 13.74 5.69 25.65
N ARG A 218 13.23 4.62 25.05
CA ARG A 218 12.96 3.33 25.72
C ARG A 218 14.21 2.48 25.93
N LYS A 219 15.35 2.86 25.31
CA LYS A 219 16.58 2.04 25.28
C LYS A 219 16.31 0.63 24.74
N SER A 220 15.38 0.51 23.77
CA SER A 220 15.04 -0.76 23.17
C SER A 220 16.05 -1.15 22.07
N ALA A 221 16.36 -2.43 21.99
CA ALA A 221 17.11 -3.00 20.86
C ALA A 221 16.24 -3.09 19.58
N ARG A 222 14.89 -3.00 19.72
CA ARG A 222 13.93 -3.10 18.62
C ARG A 222 13.38 -1.71 18.28
N ARG A 223 13.16 -1.49 17.00
CA ARG A 223 12.48 -0.32 16.45
C ARG A 223 11.29 -0.78 15.63
N ALA A 224 10.13 -0.15 15.82
CA ALA A 224 9.02 -0.32 14.89
C ALA A 224 9.44 0.17 13.49
N LEU A 225 9.15 -0.61 12.47
CA LEU A 225 9.36 -0.25 11.07
C LEU A 225 8.06 0.25 10.45
N LEU A 226 8.10 0.76 9.23
CA LEU A 226 6.96 1.41 8.62
C LEU A 226 6.12 0.43 7.79
N CYS A 227 4.82 0.50 7.98
CA CYS A 227 3.80 -0.16 7.20
C CYS A 227 2.93 0.91 6.53
N PHE A 228 3.15 1.15 5.25
CA PHE A 228 2.33 2.07 4.46
C PHE A 228 1.11 1.31 3.92
N ASP A 229 0.23 0.89 4.83
CA ASP A 229 -0.80 -0.12 4.57
C ASP A 229 -2.07 0.41 3.93
N GLU A 230 -2.12 1.73 3.64
CA GLU A 230 -3.19 2.33 2.85
C GLU A 230 -2.68 3.56 2.10
N TRP A 231 -2.72 3.52 0.77
CA TRP A 231 -2.31 4.63 -0.08
C TRP A 231 -2.89 4.51 -1.48
N ASN A 232 -3.19 5.64 -2.13
CA ASN A 232 -3.56 5.71 -3.54
C ASN A 232 -3.67 7.17 -4.00
N VAL A 233 -4.06 7.34 -5.24
CA VAL A 233 -4.68 8.56 -5.78
C VAL A 233 -6.19 8.45 -5.55
N TRP A 234 -6.79 9.49 -4.94
CA TRP A 234 -8.24 9.55 -4.76
C TRP A 234 -8.71 11.00 -4.59
N TYR A 235 -9.47 11.52 -5.55
CA TYR A 235 -10.00 12.89 -5.49
C TYR A 235 -11.19 13.19 -6.40
N LYS A 236 -11.54 12.30 -7.35
CA LYS A 236 -12.62 12.52 -8.34
C LYS A 236 -13.93 11.90 -7.86
N ALA A 237 -13.88 10.66 -7.38
CA ALA A 237 -15.03 9.94 -6.89
C ALA A 237 -15.28 10.29 -5.41
N THR A 238 -16.32 11.06 -5.14
CA THR A 238 -16.69 11.53 -3.80
C THR A 238 -17.93 10.81 -3.31
N GLY A 239 -17.73 9.74 -2.58
CA GLY A 239 -18.83 8.98 -1.99
C GLY A 239 -19.59 8.15 -3.02
N GLY A 240 -20.51 7.36 -2.54
CA GLY A 240 -21.42 6.59 -3.35
C GLY A 240 -22.80 6.58 -2.67
N ASP A 241 -23.83 6.27 -3.42
CA ASP A 241 -25.17 6.04 -2.88
C ASP A 241 -25.23 4.62 -2.27
N GLY A 242 -24.48 4.45 -1.18
CA GLY A 242 -24.37 3.18 -0.45
C GLY A 242 -25.54 2.87 0.47
N GLN A 243 -26.40 3.87 0.78
CA GLN A 243 -27.39 3.79 1.83
C GLN A 243 -28.32 2.58 1.70
N GLY A 244 -28.11 1.60 2.59
CA GLY A 244 -28.92 0.40 2.69
C GLY A 244 -28.84 -0.56 1.50
N LYS A 245 -27.90 -0.38 0.57
CA LYS A 245 -27.69 -1.25 -0.60
C LYS A 245 -26.66 -2.32 -0.31
N ARG A 246 -26.84 -3.50 -0.91
CA ARG A 246 -25.81 -4.54 -0.96
C ARG A 246 -24.86 -4.25 -2.12
N ALA A 247 -23.57 -4.36 -1.87
CA ALA A 247 -22.49 -4.15 -2.86
C ALA A 247 -22.73 -2.91 -3.75
N PRO A 248 -22.94 -1.73 -3.16
CA PRO A 248 -23.17 -0.52 -3.93
C PRO A 248 -21.92 -0.12 -4.71
N HIS A 249 -22.11 0.63 -5.80
CA HIS A 249 -20.99 1.29 -6.48
C HIS A 249 -20.47 2.42 -5.58
N LEU A 250 -19.31 2.22 -4.97
CA LEU A 250 -18.68 3.18 -4.05
C LEU A 250 -17.37 3.67 -4.65
N ILE A 251 -17.16 4.99 -4.68
CA ILE A 251 -15.89 5.64 -5.04
C ILE A 251 -15.13 4.92 -6.18
N GLU A 252 -15.83 4.59 -7.26
CA GLU A 252 -15.24 4.00 -8.46
C GLU A 252 -14.49 5.10 -9.25
N GLU A 253 -13.21 5.27 -8.90
CA GLU A 253 -12.33 6.30 -9.48
C GLU A 253 -11.92 5.90 -10.90
N VAL A 254 -11.96 6.84 -11.84
CA VAL A 254 -11.37 6.67 -13.18
C VAL A 254 -9.97 7.27 -13.20
N TYR A 255 -8.97 6.44 -13.44
CA TYR A 255 -7.57 6.84 -13.40
C TYR A 255 -7.02 7.20 -14.78
N ASN A 256 -6.29 8.31 -14.82
CA ASN A 256 -5.63 8.85 -16.02
C ASN A 256 -4.10 8.64 -15.97
N LEU A 257 -3.36 9.20 -16.93
CA LEU A 257 -1.91 9.06 -17.01
C LEU A 257 -1.19 9.74 -15.83
N GLU A 258 -1.58 10.96 -15.43
CA GLU A 258 -0.92 11.64 -14.31
C GLU A 258 -1.11 10.87 -13.00
N ASP A 259 -2.26 10.24 -12.78
CA ASP A 259 -2.50 9.37 -11.62
C ASP A 259 -1.54 8.17 -11.62
N ALA A 260 -1.32 7.55 -12.80
CA ALA A 260 -0.36 6.46 -12.94
C ALA A 260 1.08 6.89 -12.64
N LEU A 261 1.47 8.09 -13.06
CA LEU A 261 2.80 8.63 -12.76
C LEU A 261 2.98 8.96 -11.27
N VAL A 262 1.91 9.39 -10.60
CA VAL A 262 1.92 9.57 -9.13
C VAL A 262 2.03 8.22 -8.42
N VAL A 263 1.30 7.19 -8.87
CA VAL A 263 1.45 5.82 -8.34
C VAL A 263 2.88 5.30 -8.55
N ALA A 264 3.49 5.54 -9.72
CA ALA A 264 4.91 5.25 -9.96
C ALA A 264 5.82 5.98 -8.96
N GLY A 265 5.50 7.24 -8.64
CA GLY A 265 6.20 8.04 -7.64
C GLY A 265 6.12 7.45 -6.22
N PHE A 266 4.94 7.00 -5.79
CA PHE A 266 4.79 6.26 -4.53
C PHE A 266 5.70 5.03 -4.48
N LEU A 267 5.65 4.20 -5.53
CA LEU A 267 6.47 2.99 -5.60
C LEU A 267 7.96 3.31 -5.61
N ASN A 268 8.40 4.35 -6.32
CA ASN A 268 9.78 4.83 -6.29
C ASN A 268 10.20 5.26 -4.87
N SER A 269 9.33 6.00 -4.16
CA SER A 269 9.58 6.41 -2.76
C SER A 269 9.72 5.20 -1.84
N PHE A 270 8.85 4.21 -1.96
CA PHE A 270 8.94 2.99 -1.14
C PHE A 270 10.22 2.19 -1.42
N ILE A 271 10.67 2.11 -2.69
CA ILE A 271 11.94 1.45 -3.04
C ILE A 271 13.12 2.23 -2.45
N ARG A 272 13.13 3.56 -2.54
CA ARG A 272 14.20 4.38 -1.95
C ARG A 272 14.30 4.24 -0.44
N HIS A 273 13.16 4.05 0.23
CA HIS A 273 13.06 3.90 1.69
C HIS A 273 12.85 2.44 2.14
N ALA A 274 13.26 1.46 1.33
CA ALA A 274 13.07 0.03 1.64
C ALA A 274 13.82 -0.45 2.90
N ASP A 275 14.74 0.34 3.43
CA ASP A 275 15.38 0.12 4.73
C ASP A 275 14.40 0.27 5.90
N VAL A 276 13.38 1.13 5.77
CA VAL A 276 12.38 1.41 6.81
C VAL A 276 10.96 1.03 6.41
N VAL A 277 10.55 1.22 5.16
CA VAL A 277 9.22 0.80 4.65
C VAL A 277 9.27 -0.68 4.28
N LYS A 278 8.60 -1.52 5.06
CA LYS A 278 8.60 -2.98 4.86
C LYS A 278 7.33 -3.52 4.23
N ILE A 279 6.24 -2.79 4.36
CA ILE A 279 4.94 -3.16 3.84
C ILE A 279 4.34 -1.92 3.18
N ALA A 280 3.74 -2.08 1.98
CA ALA A 280 3.00 -1.04 1.30
C ALA A 280 1.80 -1.67 0.55
N ASN A 281 0.58 -1.37 0.98
CA ASN A 281 -0.65 -1.91 0.40
C ASN A 281 -1.45 -0.79 -0.27
N ILE A 282 -1.70 -0.93 -1.57
CA ILE A 282 -2.60 -0.01 -2.26
C ILE A 282 -4.05 -0.23 -1.80
N ALA A 283 -4.79 0.84 -1.64
CA ALA A 283 -6.22 0.85 -1.41
C ALA A 283 -6.95 1.25 -2.71
N GLN A 284 -7.68 0.36 -3.41
CA GLN A 284 -7.93 -1.06 -3.21
C GLN A 284 -7.55 -1.81 -4.50
N ILE A 285 -8.19 -2.98 -4.81
CA ILE A 285 -7.79 -3.79 -5.98
C ILE A 285 -8.82 -3.78 -7.08
N VAL A 286 -10.10 -3.93 -6.76
CA VAL A 286 -11.20 -4.08 -7.73
C VAL A 286 -12.31 -3.11 -7.41
N ASN A 287 -12.75 -2.36 -8.42
CA ASN A 287 -13.82 -1.38 -8.44
C ASN A 287 -13.58 -0.15 -7.55
N VAL A 288 -13.49 -0.31 -6.24
CA VAL A 288 -13.36 0.78 -5.27
C VAL A 288 -11.94 1.35 -5.32
N ILE A 289 -11.77 2.60 -5.80
CA ILE A 289 -10.46 3.27 -5.99
C ILE A 289 -9.37 2.32 -6.50
N ALA A 290 -9.66 1.57 -7.54
CA ALA A 290 -8.91 0.36 -7.86
C ALA A 290 -8.23 0.39 -9.23
N PRO A 291 -7.10 -0.34 -9.39
CA PRO A 291 -6.45 -0.53 -10.69
C PRO A 291 -7.27 -1.38 -11.67
N LEU A 292 -8.29 -2.11 -11.19
CA LEU A 292 -9.15 -2.98 -11.99
C LEU A 292 -10.62 -2.60 -11.82
N LEU A 293 -11.34 -2.43 -12.93
CA LEU A 293 -12.80 -2.25 -12.91
C LEU A 293 -13.48 -3.43 -13.60
N THR A 294 -14.66 -3.81 -13.10
CA THR A 294 -15.50 -4.85 -13.70
C THR A 294 -16.85 -4.28 -14.11
N ARG A 295 -17.37 -4.75 -15.25
CA ARG A 295 -18.70 -4.41 -15.77
C ARG A 295 -19.29 -5.65 -16.46
N GLY A 296 -20.25 -6.29 -15.80
CA GLY A 296 -20.75 -7.61 -16.25
C GLY A 296 -19.62 -8.66 -16.23
N ASP A 297 -19.33 -9.25 -17.37
CA ASP A 297 -18.22 -10.20 -17.58
C ASP A 297 -16.92 -9.52 -18.07
N GLY A 298 -16.95 -8.20 -18.27
CA GLY A 298 -15.81 -7.41 -18.74
C GLY A 298 -14.87 -7.00 -17.61
N LEU A 299 -13.58 -6.93 -17.92
CA LEU A 299 -12.51 -6.42 -17.07
C LEU A 299 -11.81 -5.25 -17.75
N LEU A 300 -11.70 -4.11 -17.05
CA LEU A 300 -10.89 -2.98 -17.49
C LEU A 300 -9.64 -2.87 -16.61
N VAL A 301 -8.48 -2.83 -17.24
CA VAL A 301 -7.20 -2.49 -16.61
C VAL A 301 -7.02 -0.98 -16.67
N GLN A 302 -7.02 -0.31 -15.53
CA GLN A 302 -6.83 1.13 -15.43
C GLN A 302 -5.34 1.52 -15.50
N SER A 303 -5.06 2.78 -15.78
CA SER A 303 -3.69 3.30 -15.97
C SER A 303 -2.76 3.01 -14.77
N ILE A 304 -3.27 3.08 -13.54
CA ILE A 304 -2.49 2.85 -12.30
C ILE A 304 -2.06 1.38 -12.10
N PHE A 305 -2.61 0.43 -12.84
CA PHE A 305 -2.18 -0.97 -12.82
C PHE A 305 -0.76 -1.13 -13.38
N HIS A 306 -0.43 -0.41 -14.44
CA HIS A 306 0.81 -0.59 -15.20
C HIS A 306 2.09 -0.32 -14.40
N PRO A 307 2.20 0.74 -13.55
CA PRO A 307 3.36 0.91 -12.68
C PRO A 307 3.62 -0.29 -11.77
N PHE A 308 2.55 -0.87 -11.19
CA PHE A 308 2.67 -2.09 -10.40
C PHE A 308 3.17 -3.28 -11.22
N GLU A 309 2.61 -3.50 -12.39
CA GLU A 309 3.01 -4.60 -13.27
C GLU A 309 4.47 -4.48 -13.69
N MET A 310 4.88 -3.30 -14.15
CA MET A 310 6.25 -3.01 -14.60
C MET A 310 7.27 -3.22 -13.48
N MET A 311 6.95 -2.78 -12.25
CA MET A 311 7.83 -2.93 -11.09
C MET A 311 7.78 -4.35 -10.50
N ALA A 312 6.62 -4.99 -10.46
CA ALA A 312 6.48 -6.34 -9.90
C ALA A 312 7.30 -7.40 -10.63
N LYS A 313 7.51 -7.24 -11.93
CA LYS A 313 8.39 -8.10 -12.76
C LYS A 313 9.88 -7.96 -12.40
N ARG A 314 10.25 -6.95 -11.59
CA ARG A 314 11.63 -6.49 -11.32
C ARG A 314 11.88 -6.23 -9.83
N ARG A 315 11.12 -6.88 -8.95
CA ARG A 315 11.09 -6.57 -7.51
C ARG A 315 12.15 -7.28 -6.68
N ASP A 316 12.73 -8.35 -7.20
CA ASP A 316 13.61 -9.21 -6.41
C ASP A 316 15.03 -8.64 -6.38
N GLY A 317 15.55 -8.39 -5.17
CA GLY A 317 16.87 -7.82 -4.99
C GLY A 317 16.96 -6.84 -3.82
N VAL A 318 17.98 -5.97 -3.87
CA VAL A 318 18.29 -4.95 -2.86
C VAL A 318 18.12 -3.57 -3.48
N SER A 319 17.39 -2.68 -2.79
CA SER A 319 17.31 -1.27 -3.19
C SER A 319 18.67 -0.59 -3.09
N LEU A 320 19.06 0.13 -4.14
CA LEU A 320 20.29 0.90 -4.17
C LEU A 320 20.02 2.39 -3.99
N ARG A 321 20.97 3.09 -3.38
CA ARG A 321 20.95 4.55 -3.31
C ARG A 321 21.14 5.15 -4.70
N VAL A 322 20.24 6.07 -5.07
CA VAL A 322 20.26 6.76 -6.37
C VAL A 322 20.56 8.23 -6.15
N ALA A 323 21.51 8.78 -6.93
CA ALA A 323 21.70 10.21 -7.09
C ALA A 323 21.15 10.64 -8.46
N VAL A 324 20.24 11.59 -8.47
CA VAL A 324 19.70 12.17 -9.70
C VAL A 324 20.32 13.55 -9.87
N ASP A 325 21.16 13.72 -10.89
CA ASP A 325 21.69 15.02 -11.31
C ASP A 325 20.94 15.50 -12.56
N GLY A 326 20.29 16.66 -12.46
CA GLY A 326 19.47 17.18 -13.53
C GLY A 326 18.61 18.38 -13.13
N PRO A 327 17.85 18.91 -14.09
CA PRO A 327 16.96 20.04 -13.83
C PRO A 327 15.83 19.64 -12.87
N SER A 328 15.40 20.61 -12.07
CA SER A 328 14.34 20.48 -11.06
C SER A 328 13.34 21.60 -11.20
N TYR A 329 12.16 21.40 -10.63
CA TYR A 329 11.13 22.43 -10.49
C TYR A 329 10.57 22.39 -9.05
N THR A 330 9.84 23.44 -8.70
CA THR A 330 9.16 23.53 -7.40
C THR A 330 7.66 23.46 -7.63
N GLY A 331 7.02 22.44 -7.10
CA GLY A 331 5.56 22.36 -7.02
C GLY A 331 5.03 23.44 -6.09
N ARG A 332 3.80 23.88 -6.33
CA ARG A 332 3.15 24.97 -5.58
C ARG A 332 3.03 24.63 -4.08
N THR A 333 2.70 23.38 -3.74
CA THR A 333 2.46 22.93 -2.36
C THR A 333 3.38 21.79 -1.93
N ASN A 334 3.86 20.97 -2.87
CA ASN A 334 4.59 19.73 -2.56
C ASN A 334 6.11 19.90 -2.45
N GLY A 335 6.66 21.06 -2.84
CA GLY A 335 8.08 21.35 -2.72
C GLY A 335 8.89 21.08 -3.99
N ARG A 336 10.23 21.12 -3.88
CA ARG A 336 11.15 20.98 -5.00
C ARG A 336 11.44 19.52 -5.31
N VAL A 337 11.32 19.14 -6.58
CA VAL A 337 11.63 17.81 -7.11
C VAL A 337 12.43 17.88 -8.40
N PRO A 338 13.26 16.88 -8.74
CA PRO A 338 13.84 16.76 -10.08
C PRO A 338 12.75 16.44 -11.10
N PHE A 339 12.95 16.83 -12.36
CA PHE A 339 12.02 16.42 -13.43
C PHE A 339 12.01 14.90 -13.64
N VAL A 340 13.15 14.25 -13.46
CA VAL A 340 13.24 12.77 -13.52
C VAL A 340 13.31 12.22 -12.11
N ASP A 341 12.32 11.43 -11.75
CA ASP A 341 12.32 10.60 -10.54
C ASP A 341 12.96 9.24 -10.82
N ALA A 342 13.63 8.65 -9.83
CA ALA A 342 14.32 7.39 -10.02
C ALA A 342 14.35 6.53 -8.76
N SER A 343 14.26 5.22 -8.96
CA SER A 343 14.65 4.19 -7.97
C SER A 343 15.33 3.01 -8.67
N VAL A 344 16.11 2.24 -7.92
CA VAL A 344 16.90 1.13 -8.47
C VAL A 344 16.89 -0.06 -7.51
N ILE A 345 16.74 -1.26 -8.08
CA ILE A 345 16.91 -2.55 -7.39
C ILE A 345 18.03 -3.32 -8.09
N LEU A 346 18.95 -3.91 -7.32
CA LEU A 346 19.95 -4.85 -7.80
C LEU A 346 19.57 -6.26 -7.38
N GLY A 347 19.34 -7.14 -8.35
CA GLY A 347 19.06 -8.57 -8.13
C GLY A 347 19.77 -9.43 -9.16
N GLU A 348 20.48 -10.48 -8.73
CA GLU A 348 21.11 -11.50 -9.57
C GLU A 348 21.99 -10.94 -10.72
N GLY A 349 22.73 -9.84 -10.45
CA GLY A 349 23.58 -9.20 -11.46
C GLY A 349 22.83 -8.32 -12.47
N VAL A 350 21.55 -8.00 -12.19
CA VAL A 350 20.70 -7.13 -13.02
C VAL A 350 20.30 -5.90 -12.22
N LEU A 351 20.54 -4.72 -12.79
CA LEU A 351 19.99 -3.46 -12.30
C LEU A 351 18.60 -3.25 -12.88
N HIS A 352 17.60 -3.25 -12.03
CA HIS A 352 16.24 -2.84 -12.38
C HIS A 352 16.10 -1.35 -12.06
N VAL A 353 15.96 -0.53 -13.09
CA VAL A 353 15.91 0.93 -12.99
C VAL A 353 14.52 1.41 -13.34
N PHE A 354 13.91 2.21 -12.46
CA PHE A 354 12.59 2.80 -12.65
C PHE A 354 12.74 4.32 -12.72
N LEU A 355 12.26 4.90 -13.82
CA LEU A 355 12.39 6.31 -14.13
C LEU A 355 11.01 6.92 -14.42
N THR A 356 10.74 8.11 -13.88
CA THR A 356 9.51 8.85 -14.21
C THR A 356 9.89 10.26 -14.66
N ASN A 357 9.53 10.66 -15.90
CA ASN A 357 9.65 12.03 -16.36
C ASN A 357 8.37 12.81 -16.05
N ARG A 358 8.48 13.77 -15.15
CA ARG A 358 7.37 14.65 -14.71
C ARG A 358 7.12 15.83 -15.62
N SER A 359 7.98 16.08 -16.61
CA SER A 359 7.79 17.20 -17.54
C SER A 359 6.62 16.95 -18.47
N GLU A 360 5.71 17.91 -18.58
CA GLU A 360 4.58 17.86 -19.52
C GLU A 360 5.02 18.09 -20.98
N ARG A 361 6.19 18.71 -21.20
CA ARG A 361 6.59 19.22 -22.51
C ARG A 361 7.92 18.72 -23.04
N ALA A 362 8.86 18.43 -22.13
CA ALA A 362 10.23 18.13 -22.50
C ALA A 362 10.57 16.66 -22.29
N ALA A 363 11.12 16.03 -23.32
CA ALA A 363 11.79 14.75 -23.16
C ALA A 363 13.11 14.93 -22.40
N ALA A 364 13.42 14.00 -21.49
CA ALA A 364 14.63 14.03 -20.69
C ALA A 364 15.69 13.09 -21.26
N PRO A 365 16.87 13.59 -21.67
CA PRO A 365 18.01 12.71 -21.91
C PRO A 365 18.53 12.17 -20.57
N VAL A 366 18.64 10.85 -20.46
CA VAL A 366 19.08 10.15 -19.22
C VAL A 366 20.30 9.31 -19.53
N SER A 367 21.33 9.41 -18.66
CA SER A 367 22.49 8.50 -18.60
C SER A 367 22.48 7.77 -17.27
N ILE A 368 22.51 6.44 -17.30
CA ILE A 368 22.56 5.60 -16.10
C ILE A 368 23.97 5.09 -15.95
N GLU A 369 24.58 5.37 -14.80
CA GLU A 369 25.98 5.09 -14.50
C GLU A 369 26.09 4.47 -13.09
N PRO A 370 26.36 3.16 -12.98
CA PRO A 370 26.70 2.56 -11.69
C PRO A 370 28.07 3.09 -11.20
N ALA A 371 28.22 3.33 -9.89
CA ALA A 371 29.46 3.84 -9.31
C ALA A 371 30.57 2.79 -9.33
N ASP A 372 30.26 1.54 -9.00
CA ASP A 372 31.23 0.46 -8.75
C ASP A 372 31.09 -0.72 -9.73
N ALA A 373 30.41 -0.54 -10.85
CA ALA A 373 30.18 -1.56 -11.86
C ALA A 373 30.05 -0.94 -13.25
N SER A 374 29.94 -1.76 -14.28
CA SER A 374 29.64 -1.30 -15.63
C SER A 374 28.39 -2.00 -16.17
N ILE A 375 27.59 -1.30 -16.98
CA ILE A 375 26.45 -1.89 -17.66
C ILE A 375 26.95 -2.66 -18.87
N ALA A 376 26.75 -3.99 -18.86
CA ALA A 376 27.17 -4.90 -19.91
C ALA A 376 26.13 -5.02 -21.05
N GLY A 377 24.85 -4.83 -20.76
CA GLY A 377 23.80 -4.94 -21.78
C GLY A 377 22.39 -4.62 -21.26
N LEU A 378 21.46 -4.44 -22.20
CA LEU A 378 20.04 -4.30 -21.94
C LEU A 378 19.37 -5.67 -22.05
N GLU A 379 18.62 -6.08 -21.04
CA GLU A 379 17.79 -7.29 -21.08
C GLU A 379 16.35 -7.00 -21.49
N SER A 380 15.76 -5.97 -20.88
CA SER A 380 14.41 -5.53 -21.21
C SER A 380 14.20 -4.06 -20.88
N ALA A 381 13.30 -3.41 -21.60
CA ALA A 381 12.78 -2.10 -21.27
C ALA A 381 11.31 -1.98 -21.65
N GLU A 382 10.53 -1.35 -20.77
CA GLU A 382 9.11 -1.03 -20.96
C GLU A 382 8.89 0.45 -20.66
N ILE A 383 7.90 1.05 -21.34
CA ILE A 383 7.50 2.44 -21.13
C ILE A 383 5.99 2.53 -20.99
N LEU A 384 5.55 3.35 -20.05
CA LEU A 384 4.17 3.79 -19.89
C LEU A 384 4.10 5.27 -20.25
N THR A 385 3.21 5.62 -21.19
CA THR A 385 2.93 6.99 -21.60
C THR A 385 1.56 7.05 -22.26
N GLY A 386 1.10 8.26 -22.62
CA GLY A 386 -0.19 8.48 -23.28
C GLY A 386 -0.25 9.84 -23.98
N PRO A 387 -1.35 10.16 -24.64
CA PRO A 387 -1.50 11.40 -25.44
C PRO A 387 -1.55 12.69 -24.61
N GLY A 388 -1.72 12.59 -23.30
CA GLY A 388 -1.73 13.75 -22.39
C GLY A 388 -2.03 13.34 -20.94
N PRO A 389 -1.87 14.26 -19.96
CA PRO A 389 -1.97 13.92 -18.54
C PRO A 389 -3.33 13.33 -18.14
N LYS A 390 -4.41 13.76 -18.80
CA LYS A 390 -5.79 13.34 -18.52
C LYS A 390 -6.25 12.12 -19.34
N ALA A 391 -5.36 11.52 -20.14
CA ALA A 391 -5.69 10.33 -20.91
C ALA A 391 -6.01 9.15 -19.97
N ALA A 392 -7.12 8.48 -20.19
CA ALA A 392 -7.61 7.39 -19.37
C ALA A 392 -8.09 6.22 -20.23
N ASN A 393 -8.06 5.03 -19.67
CA ASN A 393 -8.64 3.84 -20.27
C ASN A 393 -10.14 3.78 -20.01
N SER A 394 -10.90 3.20 -20.94
CA SER A 394 -12.31 2.87 -20.78
C SER A 394 -12.60 1.46 -21.29
N PHE A 395 -13.77 0.90 -21.01
CA PHE A 395 -14.16 -0.40 -21.56
C PHE A 395 -14.19 -0.40 -23.10
N GLU A 396 -14.48 0.74 -23.69
CA GLU A 396 -14.52 0.96 -25.17
C GLU A 396 -13.10 1.20 -25.75
N HIS A 397 -12.19 1.78 -24.96
CA HIS A 397 -10.80 2.10 -25.33
C HIS A 397 -9.84 1.69 -24.18
N PRO A 398 -9.53 0.37 -24.04
CA PRO A 398 -8.83 -0.13 -22.86
C PRO A 398 -7.31 0.16 -22.85
N ASP A 399 -6.71 0.53 -23.98
CA ASP A 399 -5.26 0.62 -24.16
C ASP A 399 -4.75 2.04 -24.52
N VAL A 400 -5.50 3.08 -24.14
CA VAL A 400 -5.07 4.49 -24.36
C VAL A 400 -3.80 4.79 -23.58
N VAL A 401 -3.74 4.30 -22.34
CA VAL A 401 -2.58 4.35 -21.44
C VAL A 401 -2.21 2.92 -21.10
N ALA A 402 -1.12 2.42 -21.68
CA ALA A 402 -0.66 1.04 -21.49
C ALA A 402 0.86 0.94 -21.52
N ALA A 403 1.42 0.00 -20.77
CA ALA A 403 2.84 -0.32 -20.83
C ALA A 403 3.17 -0.99 -22.18
N ARG A 404 4.25 -0.52 -22.81
CA ARG A 404 4.71 -1.03 -24.11
C ARG A 404 6.22 -1.27 -24.07
N LYS A 405 6.72 -2.09 -24.99
CA LYS A 405 8.17 -2.24 -25.19
C LYS A 405 8.81 -0.91 -25.51
N PHE A 406 10.00 -0.69 -24.94
CA PHE A 406 10.78 0.53 -25.13
C PHE A 406 12.13 0.21 -25.80
N ASP A 407 12.26 0.58 -27.07
CA ASP A 407 13.44 0.22 -27.88
C ASP A 407 14.51 1.34 -27.93
N GLU A 408 14.20 2.53 -27.40
CA GLU A 408 15.10 3.71 -27.44
C GLU A 408 16.12 3.70 -26.28
N VAL A 409 16.75 2.57 -26.01
CA VAL A 409 17.80 2.41 -24.98
C VAL A 409 19.08 1.90 -25.64
N SER A 410 20.18 2.59 -25.42
CA SER A 410 21.50 2.19 -25.91
C SER A 410 22.46 1.96 -24.76
N VAL A 411 23.26 0.88 -24.85
CA VAL A 411 24.33 0.58 -23.88
C VAL A 411 25.68 0.74 -24.59
N ARG A 412 26.52 1.67 -24.10
CA ARG A 412 27.86 1.91 -24.63
C ARG A 412 28.82 2.36 -23.51
N ALA A 413 30.02 1.89 -23.55
CA ALA A 413 31.10 2.27 -22.59
C ALA A 413 30.66 2.12 -21.11
N GLY A 414 29.98 1.03 -20.77
CA GLY A 414 29.55 0.74 -19.39
C GLY A 414 28.34 1.55 -18.89
N ARG A 415 27.64 2.30 -19.77
CA ARG A 415 26.53 3.20 -19.45
C ARG A 415 25.31 2.88 -20.30
N ALA A 416 24.11 3.06 -19.73
CA ALA A 416 22.89 3.03 -20.50
C ALA A 416 22.40 4.47 -20.75
N ARG A 417 21.97 4.74 -21.99
CA ARG A 417 21.43 6.05 -22.42
C ARG A 417 20.10 5.87 -23.06
N LEU A 418 19.17 6.76 -22.74
CA LEU A 418 17.82 6.82 -23.30
C LEU A 418 17.32 8.25 -23.36
N LYS A 419 16.25 8.46 -24.13
CA LYS A 419 15.50 9.71 -24.14
C LYS A 419 14.10 9.41 -23.61
N LEU A 420 13.83 9.82 -22.38
CA LEU A 420 12.56 9.57 -21.69
C LEU A 420 11.51 10.60 -22.14
N PRO A 421 10.42 10.22 -22.83
CA PRO A 421 9.39 11.15 -23.29
C PRO A 421 8.78 11.97 -22.16
N PRO A 422 8.10 13.08 -22.46
CA PRO A 422 7.29 13.79 -21.47
C PRO A 422 6.23 12.88 -20.88
N LEU A 423 5.86 13.12 -19.62
CA LEU A 423 4.81 12.35 -18.90
C LEU A 423 4.92 10.85 -19.15
N SER A 424 6.03 10.27 -18.76
CA SER A 424 6.26 8.84 -18.97
C SER A 424 6.94 8.18 -17.78
N MET A 425 6.73 6.87 -17.62
CA MET A 425 7.48 6.01 -16.73
C MET A 425 8.18 4.93 -17.56
N ALA A 426 9.47 4.72 -17.33
CA ALA A 426 10.21 3.61 -17.89
C ALA A 426 10.70 2.63 -16.81
N ALA A 427 10.68 1.34 -17.13
CA ALA A 427 11.28 0.28 -16.31
C ALA A 427 12.27 -0.50 -17.16
N LEU A 428 13.54 -0.54 -16.74
CA LEU A 428 14.64 -1.18 -17.44
C LEU A 428 15.23 -2.30 -16.62
N SER A 429 15.70 -3.37 -17.28
CA SER A 429 16.54 -4.41 -16.70
C SER A 429 17.88 -4.37 -17.44
N LEU A 430 18.96 -4.02 -16.72
CA LEU A 430 20.29 -3.78 -17.24
C LEU A 430 21.27 -4.78 -16.60
N ARG A 431 21.91 -5.62 -17.39
CA ARG A 431 22.96 -6.51 -16.90
C ARG A 431 24.17 -5.71 -16.47
N VAL A 432 24.73 -6.02 -15.29
CA VAL A 432 25.99 -5.46 -14.80
C VAL A 432 27.11 -6.48 -14.89
N GLY A 433 28.33 -6.01 -15.17
CA GLY A 433 29.55 -6.81 -15.27
C GLY A 433 30.65 -6.26 -14.40
#